data_5f5922c80838eca8ce58c5fad7f762f1
#
_entry.id   5f5922c80838eca8ce58c5fad7f762f1
#
_cell.length_a   1.000
_cell.length_b   1.000
_cell.length_c   1.000
_cell.angle_alpha   90.00
_cell.angle_beta   90.00
_cell.angle_gamma   90.00
#
_symmetry.space_group_name_H-M   'P 1'
#
loop_
_entity.id
_entity.type
_entity.pdbx_description
1 polymer ?
#
loop_
_entity_poly.entity_id
_entity_poly.type
_entity_poly.pdbx_seq_one_letter_code
_entity_poly.pdbx_strand_id
1 'polypeptide(L)'
;MFSRKGRFGLPLYELGLGMLVAAVVLGVAAYGLDLFLEFGEKTAVDTMVMNIRSGIRLEKARRIVAGSSLQDLTRRNPLEFLDKSSRPAVPAEMLNSSDAAKSFDWYYESQQSVLTYRPSRHRRLKLQREDADMLLSWQIRARSADGADADLVVMYPYQWF
;
A
#
# COMPACT_ATOMS: atom_id res chain seq x y z
N MET A 1 -4.33 71.69 -4.32
CA MET A 1 -3.00 71.10 -4.62
C MET A 1 -2.73 69.97 -3.62
N PHE A 2 -3.25 68.78 -3.90
CA PHE A 2 -3.15 67.63 -3.00
C PHE A 2 -2.06 66.69 -3.54
N SER A 3 -0.92 66.63 -2.86
CA SER A 3 0.18 65.70 -3.18
C SER A 3 -0.11 64.38 -2.52
N ARG A 4 -0.50 63.39 -3.29
CA ARG A 4 -0.68 61.98 -2.94
C ARG A 4 0.70 61.30 -3.02
N LYS A 5 1.48 61.30 -1.94
CA LYS A 5 2.66 60.44 -1.78
C LYS A 5 2.20 59.08 -1.19
N GLY A 6 1.78 58.17 -2.04
CA GLY A 6 1.66 56.79 -1.69
C GLY A 6 3.03 56.12 -1.82
N ARG A 7 3.78 56.03 -0.72
CA ARG A 7 4.95 55.17 -0.61
C ARG A 7 4.51 53.83 -0.02
N PHE A 8 4.10 52.93 -0.93
CA PHE A 8 4.09 51.47 -0.61
C PHE A 8 5.43 50.88 -1.08
N GLY A 9 6.51 51.31 -0.46
CA GLY A 9 7.78 50.65 -0.59
C GLY A 9 8.04 49.91 0.71
N LEU A 10 7.63 48.67 0.80
CA LEU A 10 8.14 47.79 1.87
C LEU A 10 9.66 47.77 1.76
N PRO A 11 10.42 48.05 2.83
CA PRO A 11 11.85 47.97 2.78
C PRO A 11 12.30 46.54 2.41
N LEU A 12 13.31 46.41 1.57
CA LEU A 12 13.78 45.14 0.99
C LEU A 12 14.02 44.06 2.06
N TYR A 13 14.41 44.44 3.29
CA TYR A 13 14.63 43.48 4.40
C TYR A 13 13.30 42.88 4.89
N GLU A 14 12.20 43.61 4.93
CA GLU A 14 10.89 43.09 5.33
C GLU A 14 10.36 42.11 4.28
N LEU A 15 10.57 42.40 3.00
CA LEU A 15 10.24 41.48 1.93
C LEU A 15 11.08 40.21 1.99
N GLY A 16 12.37 40.33 2.26
CA GLY A 16 13.29 39.21 2.45
C GLY A 16 12.91 38.34 3.65
N LEU A 17 12.56 38.96 4.79
CA LEU A 17 12.08 38.26 5.99
C LEU A 17 10.77 37.54 5.74
N GLY A 18 9.82 38.18 5.05
CA GLY A 18 8.55 37.59 4.67
C GLY A 18 8.71 36.35 3.78
N MET A 19 9.62 36.43 2.80
CA MET A 19 9.94 35.29 1.94
C MET A 19 10.57 34.13 2.73
N LEU A 20 11.48 34.42 3.67
CA LEU A 20 12.09 33.42 4.53
C LEU A 20 11.06 32.68 5.38
N VAL A 21 10.18 33.42 6.04
CA VAL A 21 9.10 32.84 6.84
C VAL A 21 8.16 31.99 5.99
N ALA A 22 7.77 32.49 4.81
CA ALA A 22 6.93 31.72 3.88
C ALA A 22 7.60 30.43 3.43
N ALA A 23 8.91 30.46 3.10
CA ALA A 23 9.66 29.28 2.72
C ALA A 23 9.71 28.22 3.83
N VAL A 24 9.92 28.64 5.08
CA VAL A 24 9.91 27.74 6.25
C VAL A 24 8.52 27.10 6.44
N VAL A 25 7.46 27.91 6.39
CA VAL A 25 6.08 27.42 6.54
C VAL A 25 5.73 26.40 5.43
N LEU A 26 6.06 26.73 4.19
CA LEU A 26 5.84 25.82 3.06
C LEU A 26 6.65 24.52 3.17
N GLY A 27 7.88 24.60 3.63
CA GLY A 27 8.74 23.43 3.89
C GLY A 27 8.13 22.50 4.95
N VAL A 28 7.66 23.05 6.06
CA VAL A 28 7.01 22.27 7.13
C VAL A 28 5.70 21.67 6.64
N ALA A 29 4.91 22.42 5.88
CA ALA A 29 3.66 21.94 5.31
C ALA A 29 3.89 20.79 4.31
N ALA A 30 4.89 20.93 3.42
CA ALA A 30 5.24 19.88 2.46
C ALA A 30 5.72 18.59 3.16
N TYR A 31 6.53 18.72 4.21
CA TYR A 31 6.95 17.57 5.02
C TYR A 31 5.78 16.86 5.71
N GLY A 32 4.86 17.65 6.28
CA GLY A 32 3.64 17.11 6.91
C GLY A 32 2.74 16.39 5.91
N LEU A 33 2.61 16.93 4.70
CA LEU A 33 1.83 16.31 3.63
C LEU A 33 2.45 14.97 3.18
N ASP A 34 3.77 14.90 3.01
CA ASP A 34 4.46 13.66 2.65
C ASP A 34 4.25 12.58 3.72
N LEU A 35 4.37 12.94 5.00
CA LEU A 35 4.08 12.05 6.13
C LEU A 35 2.64 11.53 6.10
N PHE A 36 1.67 12.43 5.88
CA PHE A 36 0.25 12.07 5.83
C PHE A 36 -0.07 11.13 4.67
N LEU A 37 0.50 11.38 3.49
CA LEU A 37 0.31 10.55 2.31
C LEU A 37 0.92 9.16 2.48
N GLU A 38 2.11 9.06 3.08
CA GLU A 38 2.74 7.76 3.38
C GLU A 38 1.93 6.96 4.41
N PHE A 39 1.40 7.64 5.44
CA PHE A 39 0.51 7.00 6.42
C PHE A 39 -0.81 6.53 5.80
N GLY A 40 -1.38 7.32 4.88
CA GLY A 40 -2.57 6.95 4.11
C GLY A 40 -2.33 5.71 3.26
N GLU A 41 -1.19 5.64 2.58
CA GLU A 41 -0.79 4.48 1.78
C GLU A 41 -0.65 3.22 2.65
N LYS A 42 0.06 3.31 3.78
CA LYS A 42 0.14 2.20 4.75
C LYS A 42 -1.24 1.72 5.18
N THR A 43 -2.11 2.65 5.55
CA THR A 43 -3.47 2.33 6.00
C THR A 43 -4.28 1.61 4.90
N ALA A 44 -4.12 2.04 3.66
CA ALA A 44 -4.76 1.39 2.51
C ALA A 44 -4.25 -0.05 2.32
N VAL A 45 -2.94 -0.28 2.44
CA VAL A 45 -2.33 -1.61 2.37
C VAL A 45 -2.82 -2.50 3.51
N ASP A 46 -2.80 -2.02 4.74
CA ASP A 46 -3.26 -2.77 5.91
C ASP A 46 -4.74 -3.15 5.79
N THR A 47 -5.57 -2.22 5.30
CA THR A 47 -6.99 -2.47 5.03
C THR A 47 -7.19 -3.53 3.95
N MET A 48 -6.43 -3.47 2.87
CA MET A 48 -6.48 -4.45 1.80
C MET A 48 -6.13 -5.84 2.31
N VAL A 49 -5.04 -5.98 3.05
CA VAL A 49 -4.60 -7.25 3.67
C VAL A 49 -5.66 -7.80 4.63
N MET A 50 -6.28 -6.91 5.43
CA MET A 50 -7.35 -7.30 6.35
C MET A 50 -8.59 -7.82 5.59
N ASN A 51 -8.98 -7.15 4.51
CA ASN A 51 -10.11 -7.56 3.67
C ASN A 51 -9.85 -8.91 3.00
N ILE A 52 -8.64 -9.15 2.49
CA ILE A 52 -8.24 -10.44 1.92
C ILE A 52 -8.33 -11.54 2.99
N ARG A 53 -7.80 -11.32 4.19
CA ARG A 53 -7.89 -12.28 5.30
C ARG A 53 -9.34 -12.60 5.65
N SER A 54 -10.20 -11.60 5.69
CA SER A 54 -11.63 -11.78 5.95
C SER A 54 -12.31 -12.60 4.86
N GLY A 55 -11.98 -12.33 3.59
CA GLY A 55 -12.47 -13.10 2.46
C GLY A 55 -12.03 -14.57 2.49
N ILE A 56 -10.76 -14.84 2.83
CA ILE A 56 -10.24 -16.20 3.00
C ILE A 56 -11.01 -16.93 4.12
N ARG A 57 -11.26 -16.27 5.25
CA ARG A 57 -12.03 -16.86 6.36
C ARG A 57 -13.46 -17.18 5.96
N LEU A 58 -14.10 -16.29 5.22
CA LEU A 58 -15.45 -16.51 4.72
C LEU A 58 -15.49 -17.70 3.74
N GLU A 59 -14.55 -17.79 2.82
CA GLU A 59 -14.48 -18.90 1.87
C GLU A 59 -14.20 -20.24 2.59
N LYS A 60 -13.30 -20.24 3.58
CA LYS A 60 -13.10 -21.43 4.44
C LYS A 60 -14.39 -21.88 5.08
N ALA A 61 -15.13 -20.96 5.72
CA ALA A 61 -16.40 -21.28 6.36
C ALA A 61 -17.40 -21.88 5.38
N ARG A 62 -17.54 -21.31 4.18
CA ARG A 62 -18.43 -21.83 3.12
C ARG A 62 -18.06 -23.25 2.72
N ARG A 63 -16.78 -23.54 2.52
CA ARG A 63 -16.30 -24.86 2.12
C ARG A 63 -16.49 -25.91 3.20
N ILE A 64 -16.24 -25.54 4.47
CA ILE A 64 -16.49 -26.44 5.60
C ILE A 64 -17.98 -26.83 5.65
N VAL A 65 -18.88 -25.86 5.52
CA VAL A 65 -20.34 -26.14 5.50
C VAL A 65 -20.74 -27.00 4.31
N ALA A 66 -20.09 -26.79 3.15
CA ALA A 66 -20.34 -27.57 1.92
C ALA A 66 -19.63 -28.94 1.89
N GLY A 67 -18.81 -29.27 2.88
CA GLY A 67 -17.98 -30.48 2.87
C GLY A 67 -16.92 -30.52 1.78
N SER A 68 -16.52 -29.35 1.25
CA SER A 68 -15.58 -29.23 0.13
C SER A 68 -14.12 -29.14 0.61
N SER A 69 -13.17 -29.57 -0.24
CA SER A 69 -11.74 -29.53 0.08
C SER A 69 -11.22 -28.09 0.23
N LEU A 70 -10.29 -27.90 1.17
CA LEU A 70 -9.61 -26.63 1.46
C LEU A 70 -8.20 -26.55 0.86
N GLN A 71 -7.70 -27.66 0.30
CA GLN A 71 -6.29 -27.80 -0.11
C GLN A 71 -5.87 -26.85 -1.24
N ASP A 72 -6.78 -26.48 -2.13
CA ASP A 72 -6.52 -25.59 -3.26
C ASP A 72 -6.45 -24.09 -2.88
N LEU A 73 -6.88 -23.72 -1.65
CA LEU A 73 -6.86 -22.32 -1.20
C LEU A 73 -5.48 -21.70 -1.24
N THR A 74 -4.43 -22.46 -0.95
CA THR A 74 -3.05 -21.96 -0.92
C THR A 74 -2.48 -21.60 -2.29
N ARG A 75 -3.11 -22.10 -3.36
CA ARG A 75 -2.69 -21.85 -4.76
C ARG A 75 -3.51 -20.77 -5.45
N ARG A 76 -4.60 -20.34 -4.81
CA ARG A 76 -5.48 -19.33 -5.39
C ARG A 76 -4.91 -17.93 -5.22
N ASN A 77 -5.21 -17.06 -6.17
CA ASN A 77 -4.86 -15.66 -6.08
C ASN A 77 -5.60 -15.01 -4.88
N PRO A 78 -4.87 -14.43 -3.90
CA PRO A 78 -5.48 -13.79 -2.74
C PRO A 78 -6.46 -12.67 -3.11
N LEU A 79 -6.28 -11.98 -4.25
CA LEU A 79 -7.18 -10.92 -4.70
C LEU A 79 -8.57 -11.44 -5.11
N GLU A 80 -8.72 -12.74 -5.39
CA GLU A 80 -10.02 -13.33 -5.69
C GLU A 80 -10.98 -13.34 -4.49
N PHE A 81 -10.44 -13.31 -3.27
CA PHE A 81 -11.23 -13.29 -2.03
C PHE A 81 -11.78 -11.90 -1.69
N LEU A 82 -11.42 -10.87 -2.45
CA LEU A 82 -11.98 -9.53 -2.31
C LEU A 82 -13.30 -9.41 -3.07
N ASP A 83 -14.18 -8.56 -2.56
CA ASP A 83 -15.34 -8.12 -3.32
C ASP A 83 -14.91 -7.41 -4.61
N LYS A 84 -15.72 -7.52 -5.66
CA LYS A 84 -15.40 -6.94 -6.98
C LYS A 84 -15.11 -5.44 -6.91
N SER A 85 -15.79 -4.71 -6.03
CA SER A 85 -15.61 -3.26 -5.82
C SER A 85 -14.30 -2.90 -5.10
N SER A 86 -13.71 -3.84 -4.38
CA SER A 86 -12.48 -3.64 -3.58
C SER A 86 -11.23 -4.19 -4.27
N ARG A 87 -11.38 -4.83 -5.43
CA ARG A 87 -10.24 -5.35 -6.19
C ARG A 87 -9.46 -4.21 -6.82
N PRO A 88 -8.13 -4.26 -6.78
CA PRO A 88 -7.31 -3.37 -7.60
C PRO A 88 -7.70 -3.50 -9.08
N ALA A 89 -7.68 -2.40 -9.82
CA ALA A 89 -7.99 -2.38 -11.25
C ALA A 89 -6.85 -3.01 -12.08
N VAL A 90 -6.55 -4.28 -11.82
CA VAL A 90 -5.57 -5.08 -12.59
C VAL A 90 -6.35 -5.88 -13.62
N PRO A 91 -6.07 -5.72 -14.93
CA PRO A 91 -6.67 -6.56 -15.96
C PRO A 91 -6.42 -8.04 -15.69
N ALA A 92 -7.46 -8.87 -15.85
CA ALA A 92 -7.36 -10.30 -15.56
C ALA A 92 -6.25 -11.01 -16.35
N GLU A 93 -5.95 -10.52 -17.55
CA GLU A 93 -4.89 -11.01 -18.43
C GLU A 93 -3.48 -10.73 -17.91
N MET A 94 -3.32 -9.68 -17.08
CA MET A 94 -2.03 -9.28 -16.49
C MET A 94 -1.79 -9.85 -15.08
N LEU A 95 -2.79 -10.46 -14.45
CA LEU A 95 -2.66 -11.04 -13.11
C LEU A 95 -1.58 -12.10 -12.99
N ASN A 96 -1.15 -12.68 -14.11
CA ASN A 96 -0.19 -13.78 -14.18
C ASN A 96 1.07 -13.45 -15.00
N SER A 97 1.28 -12.19 -15.38
CA SER A 97 2.45 -11.81 -16.19
C SER A 97 3.50 -11.07 -15.35
N SER A 98 4.79 -11.33 -15.66
CA SER A 98 5.92 -10.59 -15.08
C SER A 98 5.85 -9.06 -15.37
N ASP A 99 5.09 -8.65 -16.38
CA ASP A 99 4.92 -7.26 -16.76
C ASP A 99 3.93 -6.53 -15.82
N ALA A 100 3.05 -7.25 -15.12
CA ALA A 100 2.20 -6.68 -14.08
C ALA A 100 3.02 -6.04 -12.96
N ALA A 101 4.15 -6.61 -12.61
CA ALA A 101 5.08 -6.08 -11.62
C ALA A 101 5.61 -4.68 -11.96
N LYS A 102 5.62 -4.29 -13.24
CA LYS A 102 6.10 -2.99 -13.69
C LYS A 102 5.01 -1.93 -13.78
N SER A 103 3.75 -2.36 -13.91
CA SER A 103 2.64 -1.48 -14.26
C SER A 103 1.64 -1.25 -13.12
N PHE A 104 1.63 -2.11 -12.10
CA PHE A 104 0.64 -2.05 -11.02
C PHE A 104 1.30 -2.11 -9.64
N ASP A 105 0.68 -1.44 -8.68
CA ASP A 105 1.12 -1.46 -7.28
C ASP A 105 0.90 -2.85 -6.65
N TRP A 106 -0.21 -3.53 -7.01
CA TRP A 106 -0.54 -4.89 -6.59
C TRP A 106 -0.43 -5.85 -7.76
N TYR A 107 0.31 -6.96 -7.59
CA TYR A 107 0.38 -8.04 -8.57
C TYR A 107 0.52 -9.40 -7.88
N TYR A 108 0.07 -10.44 -8.55
CA TYR A 108 0.14 -11.82 -8.08
C TYR A 108 1.03 -12.64 -8.99
N GLU A 109 2.02 -13.28 -8.41
CA GLU A 109 2.90 -14.20 -9.11
C GLU A 109 2.41 -15.64 -8.93
N SER A 110 1.78 -16.20 -9.98
CA SER A 110 1.12 -17.51 -9.91
C SER A 110 2.10 -18.66 -9.71
N GLN A 111 3.33 -18.58 -10.24
CA GLN A 111 4.34 -19.62 -10.09
C GLN A 111 4.78 -19.80 -8.64
N GLN A 112 4.91 -18.73 -7.89
CA GLN A 112 5.31 -18.75 -6.49
C GLN A 112 4.13 -18.65 -5.52
N SER A 113 2.92 -18.41 -6.04
CA SER A 113 1.71 -18.14 -5.25
C SER A 113 1.88 -16.97 -4.29
N VAL A 114 2.55 -15.90 -4.73
CA VAL A 114 2.90 -14.72 -3.93
C VAL A 114 2.12 -13.51 -4.42
N LEU A 115 1.47 -12.83 -3.48
CA LEU A 115 0.88 -11.51 -3.69
C LEU A 115 1.90 -10.45 -3.28
N THR A 116 2.20 -9.52 -4.16
CA THR A 116 3.20 -8.48 -3.94
C THR A 116 2.59 -7.09 -4.11
N TYR A 117 3.02 -6.16 -3.27
CA TYR A 117 2.71 -4.74 -3.32
C TYR A 117 3.98 -3.92 -3.42
N ARG A 118 3.97 -2.92 -4.31
CA ARG A 118 5.06 -1.95 -4.48
C ARG A 118 4.66 -0.62 -3.86
N PRO A 119 5.23 -0.22 -2.71
CA PRO A 119 4.95 1.07 -2.11
C PRO A 119 5.45 2.23 -2.99
N SER A 120 4.60 3.23 -3.21
CA SER A 120 4.98 4.49 -3.87
C SER A 120 5.80 5.37 -2.92
N ARG A 121 5.51 5.29 -1.62
CA ARG A 121 6.20 5.99 -0.54
C ARG A 121 6.73 4.99 0.48
N HIS A 122 8.05 4.95 0.61
CA HIS A 122 8.72 3.95 1.46
C HIS A 122 9.83 4.55 2.34
N ARG A 123 9.79 5.87 2.58
CA ARG A 123 10.84 6.55 3.38
C ARG A 123 10.97 6.01 4.79
N ARG A 124 9.84 5.55 5.38
CA ARG A 124 9.76 5.02 6.74
C ARG A 124 9.52 3.51 6.78
N LEU A 125 9.54 2.87 5.61
CA LEU A 125 9.43 1.41 5.50
C LEU A 125 10.81 0.80 5.75
N LYS A 126 10.87 -0.14 6.69
CA LYS A 126 12.03 -0.96 6.98
C LYS A 126 11.68 -2.41 6.73
N LEU A 127 12.39 -3.05 5.83
CA LEU A 127 12.29 -4.49 5.57
C LEU A 127 13.40 -5.21 6.34
N GLN A 128 13.11 -6.41 6.85
CA GLN A 128 14.14 -7.28 7.44
C GLN A 128 14.97 -8.02 6.37
N ARG A 129 14.85 -7.62 5.12
CA ARG A 129 15.59 -8.15 3.99
C ARG A 129 16.36 -7.02 3.30
N GLU A 130 17.64 -7.28 3.00
CA GLU A 130 18.53 -6.32 2.33
C GLU A 130 18.37 -6.23 0.80
N ASP A 131 17.23 -6.67 0.26
CA ASP A 131 17.02 -6.62 -1.19
C ASP A 131 16.72 -5.19 -1.68
N ALA A 132 17.20 -4.88 -2.87
CA ALA A 132 17.10 -3.59 -3.52
C ALA A 132 15.65 -3.14 -3.81
N ASP A 133 14.70 -4.07 -3.87
CA ASP A 133 13.30 -3.78 -4.14
C ASP A 133 12.51 -3.74 -2.83
N MET A 134 12.01 -2.55 -2.48
CA MET A 134 11.14 -2.32 -1.30
C MET A 134 9.74 -2.89 -1.55
N LEU A 135 9.64 -4.22 -1.73
CA LEU A 135 8.40 -4.93 -2.04
C LEU A 135 7.84 -5.62 -0.80
N LEU A 136 6.55 -5.44 -0.56
CA LEU A 136 5.81 -6.16 0.47
C LEU A 136 5.19 -7.41 -0.15
N SER A 137 5.39 -8.58 0.46
CA SER A 137 4.97 -9.85 -0.12
C SER A 137 4.21 -10.71 0.89
N TRP A 138 3.11 -11.32 0.44
CA TRP A 138 2.26 -12.21 1.24
C TRP A 138 1.97 -13.48 0.47
N GLN A 139 1.74 -14.55 1.22
CA GLN A 139 1.38 -15.87 0.69
C GLN A 139 0.29 -16.50 1.54
N ILE A 140 -0.66 -17.20 0.92
CA ILE A 140 -1.60 -18.03 1.67
C ILE A 140 -0.86 -19.29 2.10
N ARG A 141 -0.74 -19.50 3.41
CA ARG A 141 -0.13 -20.71 3.99
C ARG A 141 -1.14 -21.48 4.80
N ALA A 142 -1.17 -22.79 4.62
CA ALA A 142 -1.90 -23.70 5.48
C ALA A 142 -0.98 -24.15 6.61
N ARG A 143 -1.48 -24.10 7.84
CA ARG A 143 -0.78 -24.64 9.04
C ARG A 143 -1.14 -26.10 9.30
N SER A 144 -2.28 -26.55 8.75
CA SER A 144 -2.75 -27.94 8.85
C SER A 144 -2.80 -28.61 7.49
N ALA A 145 -2.65 -29.94 7.45
CA ALA A 145 -2.65 -30.73 6.23
C ALA A 145 -3.98 -30.67 5.46
N ASP A 146 -5.09 -30.47 6.18
CA ASP A 146 -6.44 -30.30 5.61
C ASP A 146 -6.74 -28.89 5.11
N GLY A 147 -5.82 -27.93 5.32
CA GLY A 147 -6.01 -26.52 4.95
C GLY A 147 -6.99 -25.76 5.85
N ALA A 148 -7.50 -26.37 6.90
CA ALA A 148 -8.48 -25.74 7.80
C ALA A 148 -7.95 -24.45 8.47
N ASP A 149 -6.64 -24.34 8.66
CA ASP A 149 -5.96 -23.18 9.23
C ASP A 149 -5.18 -22.37 8.17
N ALA A 150 -5.68 -22.28 6.93
CA ALA A 150 -5.08 -21.44 5.90
C ALA A 150 -5.32 -19.95 6.20
N ASP A 151 -4.26 -19.13 6.13
CA ASP A 151 -4.33 -17.67 6.30
C ASP A 151 -3.28 -16.96 5.42
N LEU A 152 -3.50 -15.66 5.20
CA LEU A 152 -2.54 -14.81 4.49
C LEU A 152 -1.42 -14.39 5.44
N VAL A 153 -0.21 -14.82 5.15
CA VAL A 153 0.99 -14.58 5.97
C VAL A 153 1.94 -13.68 5.22
N VAL A 154 2.54 -12.71 5.91
CA VAL A 154 3.64 -11.90 5.37
C VAL A 154 4.87 -12.80 5.18
N MET A 155 5.54 -12.69 4.04
CA MET A 155 6.73 -13.49 3.75
C MET A 155 7.96 -12.94 4.47
N TYR A 156 8.11 -11.61 4.44
CA TYR A 156 9.23 -10.91 5.07
C TYR A 156 8.67 -9.90 6.07
N PRO A 157 9.03 -9.99 7.35
CA PRO A 157 8.61 -9.02 8.34
C PRO A 157 9.05 -7.62 7.95
N TYR A 158 8.17 -6.67 8.12
CA TYR A 158 8.46 -5.26 7.86
C TYR A 158 7.92 -4.38 8.97
N GLN A 159 8.51 -3.21 9.10
CA GLN A 159 8.05 -2.15 9.97
C GLN A 159 7.82 -0.91 9.10
N TRP A 160 6.62 -0.40 9.14
CA TRP A 160 6.24 0.83 8.47
C TRP A 160 5.72 1.81 9.52
N PHE A 161 6.54 2.77 9.87
CA PHE A 161 6.48 3.62 11.08
C PHE A 161 6.88 2.96 12.38
#